data_e5e98160fd912381c013260e25e3393d
#
_entry.id   e5e98160fd912381c013260e25e3393d
#
_cell.length_a   1.000
_cell.length_b   1.000
_cell.length_c   1.000
_cell.angle_alpha   90.00
_cell.angle_beta   90.00
_cell.angle_gamma   90.00
#
_symmetry.space_group_name_H-M   'P 1'
#
loop_
_entity.id
_entity.type
_entity.pdbx_description
1 polymer ?
#
loop_
_entity_poly.entity_id
_entity_poly.type
_entity_poly.pdbx_seq_one_letter_code
_entity_poly.pdbx_strand_id
1 'polypeptide(L)'
;QSCFVPSLCADTDFWDQPYNAYRHSQGTANASPSDWGYWCVGHKLYEHDAANLMTYSVPLYDANGTLWGILGIGVFRQNLEGVLPAADLGDGGGAWLLARESLSSMRTIWAFGDPAYAVYLDGSSLSLTAQGHLATSTVDKVQGITEDLAAVSVPLQLYANNTPYADNQLCLIAVTPLSILNRAAIQITTLLCILGYVIWFVGILGTSLIAWITTRPITGLSKEVRAMAPQKPMHLTRTGIEEIDVLSQAVEQKNREALEEASRFSEIAEMTGELFGAFEVDKASGKVFITGDMVHLLGLEPSQHWVEMPKNLF
;
A
#
# COMPACT_ATOMS: atom_id res chain seq x y z
N GLN A 1 7.26 26.51 60.81
CA GLN A 1 7.61 25.59 59.74
C GLN A 1 9.09 25.70 59.42
N SER A 2 9.87 24.68 59.67
CA SER A 2 11.26 24.61 59.22
C SER A 2 11.29 23.94 57.84
N CYS A 3 11.53 24.71 56.81
CA CYS A 3 11.64 24.19 55.46
C CYS A 3 13.09 24.27 55.01
N PHE A 4 13.64 23.17 54.52
CA PHE A 4 15.04 23.13 54.07
C PHE A 4 15.24 23.68 52.66
N VAL A 5 14.17 23.80 51.88
CA VAL A 5 14.22 24.30 50.51
C VAL A 5 13.28 25.50 50.37
N PRO A 6 13.80 26.73 50.32
CA PRO A 6 12.98 27.95 50.33
C PRO A 6 11.93 28.02 49.24
N SER A 7 12.23 27.52 48.03
CA SER A 7 11.30 27.49 46.91
C SER A 7 10.10 26.56 47.14
N LEU A 8 10.30 25.45 47.85
CA LEU A 8 9.20 24.54 48.22
C LEU A 8 8.35 25.12 49.37
N CYS A 9 8.92 25.99 50.21
CA CYS A 9 8.18 26.62 51.30
C CYS A 9 7.10 27.58 50.77
N ALA A 10 7.34 28.21 49.66
CA ALA A 10 6.42 29.14 49.01
C ALA A 10 5.42 28.45 48.07
N ASP A 11 5.61 27.16 47.80
CA ASP A 11 4.77 26.42 46.88
C ASP A 11 3.53 25.87 47.58
N THR A 12 2.40 26.48 47.30
CA THR A 12 1.10 26.14 47.90
C THR A 12 0.68 24.72 47.46
N ASP A 13 0.97 24.32 46.21
CA ASP A 13 0.58 23.01 45.73
C ASP A 13 1.31 21.87 46.45
N PHE A 14 2.60 22.09 46.81
CA PHE A 14 3.37 21.11 47.54
C PHE A 14 2.82 20.87 48.97
N TRP A 15 2.34 21.95 49.63
CA TRP A 15 1.86 21.87 51.01
C TRP A 15 0.37 21.61 51.09
N ASP A 16 -0.40 22.37 50.34
CA ASP A 16 -1.85 22.44 50.52
C ASP A 16 -2.54 21.25 49.88
N GLN A 17 -2.03 20.70 48.77
CA GLN A 17 -2.71 19.59 48.10
C GLN A 17 -2.73 18.31 48.94
N PRO A 18 -1.62 17.79 49.49
CA PRO A 18 -1.67 16.61 50.37
C PRO A 18 -2.49 16.87 51.64
N TYR A 19 -2.44 18.07 52.18
CA TYR A 19 -3.23 18.44 53.35
C TYR A 19 -4.73 18.47 53.04
N ASN A 20 -5.12 19.06 51.96
CA ASN A 20 -6.51 19.14 51.53
C ASN A 20 -7.06 17.73 51.17
N ALA A 21 -6.29 16.88 50.53
CA ALA A 21 -6.66 15.50 50.28
C ALA A 21 -7.04 14.75 51.55
N TYR A 22 -6.23 14.88 52.59
CA TYR A 22 -6.54 14.27 53.89
C TYR A 22 -7.84 14.85 54.47
N ARG A 23 -8.05 16.15 54.46
CA ARG A 23 -9.26 16.77 54.98
C ARG A 23 -10.53 16.34 54.23
N HIS A 24 -10.45 16.18 52.96
CA HIS A 24 -11.57 15.69 52.14
C HIS A 24 -11.81 14.17 52.28
N SER A 25 -10.77 13.41 52.62
CA SER A 25 -10.84 11.97 52.81
C SER A 25 -11.26 11.54 54.21
N GLN A 26 -11.46 12.47 55.16
CA GLN A 26 -11.94 12.19 56.51
C GLN A 26 -13.37 11.65 56.53
N GLY A 27 -13.65 10.64 55.81
CA GLY A 27 -14.90 9.89 55.69
C GLY A 27 -14.72 8.57 54.97
N THR A 28 -13.60 8.33 54.36
CA THR A 28 -13.28 7.09 53.67
C THR A 28 -12.45 6.18 54.58
N ALA A 29 -13.12 5.25 55.20
CA ALA A 29 -12.58 4.37 56.28
C ALA A 29 -11.40 3.45 55.88
N ASN A 30 -10.90 3.49 54.63
CA ASN A 30 -9.89 2.56 54.15
C ASN A 30 -8.75 3.22 53.35
N ALA A 31 -8.58 4.54 53.38
CA ALA A 31 -7.49 5.19 52.65
C ALA A 31 -6.16 5.12 53.44
N SER A 32 -5.12 4.58 52.79
CA SER A 32 -3.74 4.59 53.30
C SER A 32 -3.15 6.04 53.17
N PRO A 33 -2.22 6.46 54.03
CA PRO A 33 -1.50 7.72 53.83
C PRO A 33 -0.85 7.89 52.48
N SER A 34 -0.44 6.80 51.82
CA SER A 34 0.07 6.78 50.45
C SER A 34 -0.97 7.18 49.42
N ASP A 35 -2.27 6.97 49.70
CA ASP A 35 -3.37 7.31 48.78
C ASP A 35 -3.61 8.84 48.73
N TRP A 36 -3.03 9.59 49.65
CA TRP A 36 -3.12 11.05 49.72
C TRP A 36 -1.93 11.76 49.10
N GLY A 37 -1.03 11.00 48.47
CA GLY A 37 0.11 11.55 47.78
C GLY A 37 -0.29 12.40 46.57
N TYR A 38 0.49 13.45 46.30
CA TYR A 38 0.28 14.37 45.21
C TYR A 38 1.55 14.57 44.40
N TRP A 39 1.42 14.50 43.07
CA TRP A 39 2.46 14.82 42.11
C TRP A 39 2.41 16.29 41.76
N CYS A 40 3.31 17.06 42.32
CA CYS A 40 3.50 18.46 41.97
C CYS A 40 4.62 18.60 40.93
N VAL A 41 4.36 19.31 39.84
CA VAL A 41 5.25 19.42 38.69
C VAL A 41 5.63 20.88 38.46
N GLY A 42 6.87 21.09 38.00
CA GLY A 42 7.33 22.43 37.64
C GLY A 42 7.92 23.21 38.80
N HIS A 43 8.39 22.54 39.85
CA HIS A 43 9.08 23.20 40.94
C HIS A 43 10.47 23.68 40.53
N LYS A 44 10.86 24.79 41.14
CA LYS A 44 12.23 25.30 41.12
C LYS A 44 12.93 24.92 42.42
N LEU A 45 14.11 24.33 42.31
CA LEU A 45 14.91 24.04 43.51
C LEU A 45 15.47 25.32 44.13
N TYR A 46 15.85 26.30 43.32
CA TYR A 46 16.29 27.63 43.68
C TYR A 46 15.58 28.67 42.83
N GLU A 47 15.50 29.89 43.31
CA GLU A 47 14.78 31.03 42.70
C GLU A 47 15.22 31.31 41.24
N HIS A 48 16.46 31.00 40.90
CA HIS A 48 17.06 31.23 39.59
C HIS A 48 17.05 30.00 38.68
N ASP A 49 16.60 28.85 39.20
CA ASP A 49 16.56 27.61 38.39
C ASP A 49 15.31 27.54 37.51
N ALA A 50 15.43 26.90 36.38
CA ALA A 50 14.27 26.47 35.62
C ALA A 50 13.47 25.45 36.44
N ALA A 51 12.17 25.30 36.14
CA ALA A 51 11.29 24.35 36.80
C ALA A 51 11.63 22.91 36.44
N ASN A 52 12.69 22.36 37.03
CA ASN A 52 13.31 21.08 36.67
C ASN A 52 13.00 19.94 37.64
N LEU A 53 12.11 20.18 38.61
CA LEU A 53 11.80 19.20 39.64
C LEU A 53 10.31 18.83 39.60
N MET A 54 10.03 17.55 39.65
CA MET A 54 8.72 16.99 39.93
C MET A 54 8.79 16.32 41.30
N THR A 55 7.84 16.57 42.18
CA THR A 55 7.85 16.01 43.53
C THR A 55 6.60 15.20 43.78
N TYR A 56 6.76 14.02 44.35
CA TYR A 56 5.68 13.26 44.96
C TYR A 56 5.68 13.53 46.43
N SER A 57 4.63 14.15 46.97
CA SER A 57 4.52 14.56 48.37
C SER A 57 3.40 13.79 49.08
N VAL A 58 3.68 13.29 50.28
CA VAL A 58 2.75 12.51 51.11
C VAL A 58 2.64 13.18 52.47
N PRO A 59 1.43 13.38 53.00
CA PRO A 59 1.23 13.92 54.34
C PRO A 59 1.60 12.91 55.43
N LEU A 60 2.25 13.39 56.47
CA LEU A 60 2.62 12.62 57.66
C LEU A 60 1.74 13.01 58.83
N TYR A 61 1.08 12.07 59.46
CA TYR A 61 0.19 12.28 60.58
C TYR A 61 0.73 11.58 61.84
N ASP A 62 0.48 12.19 62.97
CA ASP A 62 0.70 11.56 64.27
C ASP A 62 -0.41 10.54 64.61
N ALA A 63 -0.25 9.82 65.74
CA ALA A 63 -1.24 8.84 66.20
C ALA A 63 -2.62 9.46 66.53
N ASN A 64 -2.72 10.77 66.67
CA ASN A 64 -3.97 11.51 66.94
C ASN A 64 -4.61 12.06 65.68
N GLY A 65 -4.02 11.81 64.47
CA GLY A 65 -4.50 12.31 63.19
C GLY A 65 -4.14 13.77 62.96
N THR A 66 -3.17 14.35 63.70
CA THR A 66 -2.71 15.70 63.45
C THR A 66 -1.59 15.69 62.40
N LEU A 67 -1.70 16.55 61.38
CA LEU A 67 -0.64 16.68 60.37
C LEU A 67 0.64 17.15 61.03
N TRP A 68 1.67 16.31 60.98
CA TRP A 68 2.99 16.61 61.55
C TRP A 68 3.93 17.24 60.51
N GLY A 69 3.77 16.84 59.24
CA GLY A 69 4.60 17.32 58.16
C GLY A 69 4.24 16.71 56.82
N ILE A 70 5.00 17.06 55.80
CA ILE A 70 4.89 16.50 54.45
C ILE A 70 6.25 15.92 54.04
N LEU A 71 6.29 14.72 53.59
CA LEU A 71 7.46 14.07 53.02
C LEU A 71 7.36 14.10 51.50
N GLY A 72 8.37 14.63 50.81
CA GLY A 72 8.42 14.68 49.38
C GLY A 72 9.65 13.97 48.81
N ILE A 73 9.49 13.31 47.67
CA ILE A 73 10.57 12.74 46.87
C ILE A 73 10.58 13.48 45.55
N GLY A 74 11.76 14.02 45.17
CA GLY A 74 11.93 14.75 43.92
C GLY A 74 12.49 13.89 42.80
N VAL A 75 11.93 14.04 41.60
CA VAL A 75 12.45 13.50 40.34
C VAL A 75 12.89 14.68 39.48
N PHE A 76 14.16 14.67 39.09
CA PHE A 76 14.70 15.71 38.22
C PHE A 76 14.36 15.44 36.78
N ARG A 77 14.13 16.50 36.00
CA ARG A 77 13.91 16.47 34.56
C ARG A 77 14.97 15.62 33.81
N GLN A 78 16.24 15.79 34.19
CA GLN A 78 17.37 15.08 33.60
C GLN A 78 17.27 13.55 33.76
N ASN A 79 16.67 13.06 34.85
CA ASN A 79 16.49 11.63 35.07
C ASN A 79 15.46 11.06 34.10
N LEU A 80 14.39 11.81 33.80
CA LEU A 80 13.39 11.40 32.80
C LEU A 80 13.96 11.47 31.38
N GLU A 81 14.76 12.49 31.09
CA GLU A 81 15.43 12.59 29.78
C GLU A 81 16.36 11.43 29.51
N GLY A 82 17.05 10.91 30.54
CA GLY A 82 17.87 9.71 30.42
C GLY A 82 17.09 8.41 30.16
N VAL A 83 15.83 8.37 30.54
CA VAL A 83 14.93 7.19 30.35
C VAL A 83 14.15 7.28 29.04
N LEU A 84 13.96 8.49 28.50
CA LEU A 84 13.18 8.78 27.30
C LEU A 84 14.10 9.34 26.20
N PRO A 85 15.00 8.54 25.62
CA PRO A 85 15.92 9.05 24.61
C PRO A 85 15.20 9.46 23.32
N ALA A 86 15.63 10.56 22.73
CA ALA A 86 15.09 11.04 21.46
C ALA A 86 15.25 10.04 20.31
N ALA A 87 16.27 9.18 20.38
CA ALA A 87 16.54 8.15 19.37
C ALA A 87 15.39 7.15 19.20
N ASP A 88 14.58 6.94 20.24
CA ASP A 88 13.41 6.05 20.18
C ASP A 88 12.29 6.61 19.29
N LEU A 89 12.33 7.92 18.98
CA LEU A 89 11.36 8.58 18.09
C LEU A 89 11.74 8.50 16.61
N GLY A 90 12.88 7.87 16.29
CA GLY A 90 13.37 7.64 14.93
C GLY A 90 14.41 8.67 14.45
N ASP A 91 15.03 8.39 13.29
CA ASP A 91 16.18 9.14 12.74
C ASP A 91 15.87 10.60 12.35
N GLY A 92 14.65 11.01 12.39
CA GLY A 92 14.26 12.34 11.96
C GLY A 92 13.92 13.30 13.07
N GLY A 93 14.21 12.91 14.30
CA GLY A 93 13.95 13.72 15.49
C GLY A 93 12.49 13.67 15.94
N GLY A 94 12.28 14.27 17.10
CA GLY A 94 10.99 14.35 17.76
C GLY A 94 11.17 14.77 19.20
N ALA A 95 10.06 14.86 19.92
CA ALA A 95 10.08 15.20 21.33
C ALA A 95 9.14 14.30 22.14
N TRP A 96 9.59 13.97 23.35
CA TRP A 96 8.75 13.42 24.39
C TRP A 96 8.21 14.58 25.24
N LEU A 97 6.93 14.58 25.50
CA LEU A 97 6.28 15.61 26.29
C LEU A 97 5.64 14.97 27.50
N LEU A 98 5.90 15.55 28.66
CA LEU A 98 5.10 15.32 29.85
C LEU A 98 4.05 16.45 29.91
N ALA A 99 2.78 16.08 29.82
CA ALA A 99 1.69 17.05 29.75
C ALA A 99 0.58 16.72 30.74
N ARG A 100 -0.22 17.74 31.08
CA ARG A 100 -1.45 17.59 31.84
C ARG A 100 -2.64 17.92 30.95
N GLU A 101 -3.64 17.08 31.00
CA GLU A 101 -4.89 17.32 30.30
C GLU A 101 -5.66 18.48 31.00
N SER A 102 -6.17 19.40 30.18
CA SER A 102 -6.98 20.53 30.64
C SER A 102 -8.13 20.73 29.65
N LEU A 103 -9.36 20.46 30.08
CA LEU A 103 -10.65 20.63 29.37
C LEU A 103 -10.66 20.30 27.88
N SER A 104 -9.86 20.93 27.04
CA SER A 104 -9.78 20.75 25.60
C SER A 104 -8.36 20.85 25.03
N SER A 105 -7.37 20.99 25.90
CA SER A 105 -5.96 21.12 25.49
C SER A 105 -5.04 20.35 26.43
N MET A 106 -3.89 19.96 25.92
CA MET A 106 -2.80 19.39 26.71
C MET A 106 -1.78 20.46 27.01
N ARG A 107 -1.58 20.78 28.28
CA ARG A 107 -0.54 21.73 28.70
C ARG A 107 0.75 20.94 28.92
N THR A 108 1.75 21.23 28.12
CA THR A 108 3.09 20.63 28.26
C THR A 108 3.77 21.22 29.50
N ILE A 109 4.30 20.33 30.32
CA ILE A 109 5.08 20.68 31.52
C ILE A 109 6.54 20.65 31.16
N TRP A 110 7.00 19.57 30.53
CA TRP A 110 8.35 19.36 30.07
C TRP A 110 8.36 18.75 28.68
N ALA A 111 9.32 19.18 27.88
CA ALA A 111 9.63 18.58 26.59
C ALA A 111 11.09 18.10 26.55
N PHE A 112 11.32 16.91 26.09
CA PHE A 112 12.63 16.26 25.98
C PHE A 112 12.86 15.80 24.56
N GLY A 113 14.09 15.76 24.08
CA GLY A 113 14.45 15.20 22.79
C GLY A 113 15.15 16.19 21.89
N ASP A 114 14.79 16.20 20.60
CA ASP A 114 15.43 17.09 19.64
C ASP A 114 15.14 18.55 19.98
N PRO A 115 16.21 19.39 20.19
CA PRO A 115 16.06 20.78 20.47
C PRO A 115 15.22 21.57 19.46
N ALA A 116 15.19 21.10 18.19
CA ALA A 116 14.38 21.72 17.15
C ALA A 116 12.87 21.70 17.47
N TYR A 117 12.42 20.75 18.30
CA TYR A 117 11.02 20.61 18.72
C TYR A 117 10.84 20.90 20.21
N ALA A 118 11.71 20.36 21.05
CA ALA A 118 11.57 20.42 22.49
C ALA A 118 11.50 21.88 23.02
N VAL A 119 12.31 22.80 22.47
CA VAL A 119 12.33 24.22 22.89
C VAL A 119 11.00 24.93 22.66
N TYR A 120 10.31 24.61 21.56
CA TYR A 120 9.03 25.26 21.22
C TYR A 120 7.83 24.56 21.88
N LEU A 121 7.98 23.31 22.25
CA LEU A 121 6.92 22.52 22.86
C LEU A 121 6.92 22.63 24.39
N ASP A 122 8.04 23.01 25.00
CA ASP A 122 8.16 23.16 26.46
C ASP A 122 7.24 24.27 26.96
N GLY A 123 6.38 23.97 27.93
CA GLY A 123 5.40 24.91 28.48
C GLY A 123 4.27 25.35 27.55
N SER A 124 4.19 24.81 26.33
CA SER A 124 3.15 25.14 25.36
C SER A 124 1.81 24.46 25.68
N SER A 125 0.72 24.99 25.10
CA SER A 125 -0.59 24.35 25.12
C SER A 125 -0.82 23.72 23.74
N LEU A 126 -1.09 22.43 23.74
CA LEU A 126 -1.28 21.65 22.51
C LEU A 126 -2.74 21.23 22.42
N SER A 127 -3.30 21.36 21.23
CA SER A 127 -4.56 20.74 20.88
C SER A 127 -4.26 19.51 20.00
N LEU A 128 -4.83 18.36 20.39
CA LEU A 128 -4.66 17.10 19.70
C LEU A 128 -5.95 16.77 18.95
N THR A 129 -5.87 16.71 17.63
CA THR A 129 -6.99 16.32 16.78
C THR A 129 -6.80 14.88 16.33
N ALA A 130 -7.72 13.99 16.75
CA ALA A 130 -7.67 12.57 16.37
C ALA A 130 -7.83 12.40 14.87
N GLN A 131 -6.93 11.69 14.23
CA GLN A 131 -7.03 11.33 12.82
C GLN A 131 -7.63 9.94 12.64
N GLY A 132 -8.95 9.88 12.41
CA GLY A 132 -9.65 8.69 11.93
C GLY A 132 -9.45 7.44 12.80
N HIS A 133 -9.04 6.33 12.17
CA HIS A 133 -8.87 5.02 12.83
C HIS A 133 -7.45 4.76 13.36
N LEU A 134 -6.55 5.71 13.24
CA LEU A 134 -5.19 5.58 13.75
C LEU A 134 -5.12 6.11 15.19
N ALA A 135 -4.35 5.44 16.04
CA ALA A 135 -4.06 5.89 17.40
C ALA A 135 -3.21 7.18 17.44
N THR A 136 -2.98 7.79 16.29
CA THR A 136 -2.20 9.02 16.12
C THR A 136 -3.11 10.21 15.99
N SER A 137 -2.77 11.29 16.69
CA SER A 137 -3.40 12.59 16.56
C SER A 137 -2.47 13.56 15.85
N THR A 138 -3.00 14.55 15.17
CA THR A 138 -2.22 15.70 14.71
C THR A 138 -2.19 16.77 15.77
N VAL A 139 -1.04 17.43 15.88
CA VAL A 139 -0.86 18.58 16.78
C VAL A 139 -1.21 19.83 15.97
N ASP A 140 -2.02 20.71 16.56
CA ASP A 140 -2.29 22.00 15.95
C ASP A 140 -0.98 22.81 15.84
N LYS A 141 -0.96 23.77 14.90
CA LYS A 141 0.25 24.57 14.60
C LYS A 141 0.82 25.22 15.85
N VAL A 142 2.05 24.85 16.19
CA VAL A 142 2.82 25.43 17.26
C VAL A 142 3.68 26.57 16.71
N GLN A 143 3.72 27.69 17.41
CA GLN A 143 4.54 28.83 17.01
C GLN A 143 6.03 28.44 17.00
N GLY A 144 6.69 28.61 15.85
CA GLY A 144 8.10 28.27 15.68
C GLY A 144 8.35 26.92 14.99
N ILE A 145 7.32 26.08 14.81
CA ILE A 145 7.40 24.82 14.07
C ILE A 145 6.57 24.96 12.78
N THR A 146 7.21 24.73 11.63
CA THR A 146 6.57 24.87 10.31
C THR A 146 6.01 23.57 9.78
N GLU A 147 6.48 22.45 10.34
CA GLU A 147 6.07 21.10 9.93
C GLU A 147 4.82 20.65 10.69
N ASP A 148 4.02 19.82 10.02
CA ASP A 148 2.90 19.14 10.68
C ASP A 148 3.45 18.04 11.58
N LEU A 149 2.96 18.01 12.82
CA LEU A 149 3.39 17.06 13.84
C LEU A 149 2.32 15.98 14.07
N ALA A 150 2.78 14.74 14.15
CA ALA A 150 1.99 13.62 14.64
C ALA A 150 2.29 13.40 16.12
N ALA A 151 1.28 13.07 16.89
CA ALA A 151 1.39 12.78 18.31
C ALA A 151 0.68 11.50 18.71
N VAL A 152 1.26 10.80 19.67
CA VAL A 152 0.62 9.68 20.37
C VAL A 152 0.65 10.00 21.86
N SER A 153 -0.52 10.03 22.49
CA SER A 153 -0.67 10.31 23.90
C SER A 153 -1.01 9.05 24.67
N VAL A 154 -0.31 8.83 25.77
CA VAL A 154 -0.56 7.72 26.70
C VAL A 154 -0.74 8.30 28.10
N PRO A 155 -1.89 8.07 28.76
CA PRO A 155 -2.10 8.52 30.13
C PRO A 155 -1.19 7.75 31.08
N LEU A 156 -0.56 8.48 32.01
CA LEU A 156 0.23 7.89 33.08
C LEU A 156 -0.69 7.66 34.29
N GLN A 157 -0.88 6.42 34.64
CA GLN A 157 -1.70 6.06 35.82
C GLN A 157 -0.91 6.31 37.13
N LEU A 158 -0.82 7.59 37.53
CA LEU A 158 -0.08 8.01 38.70
C LEU A 158 -0.87 7.84 40.00
N TYR A 159 -2.19 7.77 39.89
CA TYR A 159 -3.09 7.69 41.05
C TYR A 159 -4.04 6.49 40.87
N ALA A 160 -4.40 5.88 41.99
CA ALA A 160 -5.49 4.90 41.99
C ALA A 160 -6.86 5.59 41.84
N ASN A 161 -7.83 4.90 41.30
CA ASN A 161 -9.15 5.48 40.98
C ASN A 161 -9.95 5.93 42.21
N ASN A 162 -9.59 5.48 43.38
CA ASN A 162 -10.21 5.80 44.65
C ASN A 162 -9.51 6.96 45.42
N THR A 163 -8.53 7.61 44.80
CA THR A 163 -7.80 8.72 45.42
C THR A 163 -8.41 10.06 45.04
N PRO A 164 -8.22 11.12 45.88
CA PRO A 164 -8.74 12.46 45.58
C PRO A 164 -8.21 13.09 44.31
N TYR A 165 -7.10 12.59 43.79
CA TYR A 165 -6.41 13.10 42.60
C TYR A 165 -6.55 12.21 41.38
N ALA A 166 -7.48 11.28 41.38
CA ALA A 166 -7.69 10.34 40.26
C ALA A 166 -7.86 11.05 38.92
N ASP A 167 -8.49 12.22 38.91
CA ASP A 167 -8.71 13.03 37.71
C ASP A 167 -7.48 13.87 37.29
N ASN A 168 -6.44 13.91 38.11
CA ASN A 168 -5.26 14.75 37.88
C ASN A 168 -4.12 13.99 37.21
N GLN A 169 -4.48 13.24 36.16
CA GLN A 169 -3.54 12.39 35.43
C GLN A 169 -2.58 13.21 34.56
N LEU A 170 -1.34 12.74 34.51
CA LEU A 170 -0.37 13.22 33.53
C LEU A 170 -0.40 12.31 32.31
N CYS A 171 -0.04 12.87 31.18
CA CYS A 171 0.08 12.14 29.93
C CYS A 171 1.51 12.22 29.42
N LEU A 172 2.02 11.10 28.92
CA LEU A 172 3.25 11.06 28.13
C LEU A 172 2.85 11.13 26.65
N ILE A 173 3.38 12.12 25.94
CA ILE A 173 3.09 12.34 24.54
C ILE A 173 4.39 12.20 23.75
N ALA A 174 4.40 11.31 22.78
CA ALA A 174 5.45 11.22 21.77
C ALA A 174 5.05 12.07 20.57
N VAL A 175 5.91 12.99 20.17
CA VAL A 175 5.68 13.89 19.03
C VAL A 175 6.78 13.68 18.00
N THR A 176 6.40 13.48 16.74
CA THR A 176 7.35 13.34 15.62
C THR A 176 6.79 14.07 14.39
N PRO A 177 7.65 14.60 13.49
CA PRO A 177 7.20 15.18 12.25
C PRO A 177 6.42 14.16 11.38
N LEU A 178 5.29 14.60 10.84
CA LEU A 178 4.45 13.77 9.98
C LEU A 178 5.19 13.36 8.69
N SER A 179 6.12 14.17 8.22
CA SER A 179 6.98 13.90 7.08
C SER A 179 7.81 12.64 7.26
N ILE A 180 8.26 12.35 8.50
CA ILE A 180 9.05 11.15 8.82
C ILE A 180 8.18 9.91 8.84
N LEU A 181 7.02 10.00 9.46
CA LEU A 181 6.04 8.91 9.47
C LEU A 181 5.63 8.52 8.05
N ASN A 182 5.39 9.53 7.19
CA ASN A 182 5.02 9.33 5.80
C ASN A 182 6.19 8.83 4.94
N ARG A 183 7.45 9.13 5.28
CA ARG A 183 8.61 8.69 4.52
C ARG A 183 8.68 7.16 4.40
N ALA A 184 8.48 6.45 5.51
CA ALA A 184 8.45 4.99 5.49
C ALA A 184 7.31 4.44 4.63
N ALA A 185 6.12 5.03 4.75
CA ALA A 185 4.96 4.65 3.94
C ALA A 185 5.21 4.92 2.45
N ILE A 186 5.79 6.07 2.10
CA ILE A 186 6.13 6.43 0.72
C ILE A 186 7.19 5.48 0.16
N GLN A 187 8.21 5.12 0.92
CA GLN A 187 9.24 4.17 0.50
C GLN A 187 8.64 2.79 0.18
N ILE A 188 7.79 2.26 1.06
CA ILE A 188 7.11 0.99 0.84
C ILE A 188 6.20 1.07 -0.38
N THR A 189 5.42 2.13 -0.51
CA THR A 189 4.53 2.34 -1.67
C THR A 189 5.31 2.43 -2.97
N THR A 190 6.42 3.18 -2.98
CA THR A 190 7.30 3.30 -4.15
C THR A 190 7.88 1.95 -4.56
N LEU A 191 8.34 1.16 -3.59
CA LEU A 191 8.88 -0.19 -3.85
C LEU A 191 7.82 -1.12 -4.42
N LEU A 192 6.60 -1.10 -3.88
CA LEU A 192 5.47 -1.88 -4.40
C LEU A 192 5.07 -1.44 -5.81
N CYS A 193 5.08 -0.13 -6.11
CA CYS A 193 4.83 0.38 -7.45
C CYS A 193 5.90 -0.09 -8.45
N ILE A 194 7.17 0.01 -8.10
CA ILE A 194 8.27 -0.48 -8.95
C ILE A 194 8.12 -1.97 -9.23
N LEU A 195 7.84 -2.78 -8.20
CA LEU A 195 7.61 -4.21 -8.35
C LEU A 195 6.42 -4.50 -9.28
N GLY A 196 5.32 -3.77 -9.11
CA GLY A 196 4.14 -3.85 -9.98
C GLY A 196 4.47 -3.53 -11.45
N TYR A 197 5.23 -2.47 -11.70
CA TYR A 197 5.68 -2.11 -13.06
C TYR A 197 6.58 -3.18 -13.68
N VAL A 198 7.50 -3.77 -12.91
CA VAL A 198 8.35 -4.86 -13.39
C VAL A 198 7.54 -6.09 -13.80
N ILE A 199 6.60 -6.52 -12.94
CA ILE A 199 5.72 -7.66 -13.23
C ILE A 199 4.88 -7.38 -14.49
N TRP A 200 4.31 -6.19 -14.61
CA TRP A 200 3.52 -5.78 -15.76
C TRP A 200 4.33 -5.78 -17.05
N PHE A 201 5.55 -5.23 -17.01
CA PHE A 201 6.46 -5.19 -18.16
C PHE A 201 6.90 -6.60 -18.59
N VAL A 202 7.26 -7.47 -17.65
CA VAL A 202 7.59 -8.88 -17.94
C VAL A 202 6.40 -9.62 -18.51
N GLY A 203 5.19 -9.35 -18.02
CA GLY A 203 3.95 -9.92 -18.57
C GLY A 203 3.71 -9.52 -20.04
N ILE A 204 3.88 -8.23 -20.37
CA ILE A 204 3.74 -7.76 -21.77
C ILE A 204 4.81 -8.37 -22.69
N LEU A 205 6.06 -8.39 -22.25
CA LEU A 205 7.14 -9.01 -23.01
C LEU A 205 6.88 -10.51 -23.25
N GLY A 206 6.48 -11.23 -22.19
CA GLY A 206 6.16 -12.64 -22.27
C GLY A 206 5.01 -12.95 -23.23
N THR A 207 3.90 -12.22 -23.10
CA THR A 207 2.75 -12.40 -24.01
C THR A 207 3.08 -12.00 -25.45
N SER A 208 3.85 -10.95 -25.66
CA SER A 208 4.30 -10.53 -26.99
C SER A 208 5.22 -11.57 -27.62
N LEU A 209 6.12 -12.15 -26.85
CA LEU A 209 7.03 -13.19 -27.31
C LEU A 209 6.27 -14.46 -27.69
N ILE A 210 5.35 -14.91 -26.85
CA ILE A 210 4.48 -16.06 -27.13
C ILE A 210 3.64 -15.80 -28.39
N ALA A 211 2.99 -14.65 -28.50
CA ALA A 211 2.22 -14.28 -29.67
C ALA A 211 3.10 -14.28 -30.94
N TRP A 212 4.31 -13.77 -30.86
CA TRP A 212 5.23 -13.75 -31.99
C TRP A 212 5.67 -15.17 -32.43
N ILE A 213 6.00 -16.04 -31.47
CA ILE A 213 6.40 -17.43 -31.72
C ILE A 213 5.25 -18.25 -32.34
N THR A 214 4.02 -18.04 -31.86
CA THR A 214 2.86 -18.84 -32.34
C THR A 214 2.23 -18.26 -33.59
N THR A 215 2.13 -16.94 -33.73
CA THR A 215 1.41 -16.32 -34.87
C THR A 215 2.24 -16.31 -36.16
N ARG A 216 3.54 -16.16 -36.04
CA ARG A 216 4.42 -16.08 -37.22
C ARG A 216 4.43 -17.33 -38.07
N PRO A 217 4.55 -18.57 -37.54
CA PRO A 217 4.43 -19.79 -38.31
C PRO A 217 3.06 -19.97 -38.97
N ILE A 218 1.96 -19.66 -38.24
CA ILE A 218 0.60 -19.80 -38.77
C ILE A 218 0.37 -18.86 -39.97
N THR A 219 0.82 -17.61 -39.88
CA THR A 219 0.71 -16.65 -40.99
C THR A 219 1.60 -17.03 -42.16
N GLY A 220 2.76 -17.65 -41.93
CA GLY A 220 3.63 -18.23 -42.95
C GLY A 220 2.93 -19.33 -43.71
N LEU A 221 2.40 -20.32 -42.97
CA LEU A 221 1.66 -21.46 -43.52
C LEU A 221 0.44 -20.97 -44.35
N SER A 222 -0.33 -20.01 -43.84
CA SER A 222 -1.48 -19.46 -44.58
C SER A 222 -1.08 -18.79 -45.90
N LYS A 223 0.08 -18.12 -45.95
CA LYS A 223 0.60 -17.50 -47.16
C LYS A 223 1.07 -18.56 -48.17
N GLU A 224 1.76 -19.60 -47.71
CA GLU A 224 2.22 -20.69 -48.54
C GLU A 224 1.02 -21.42 -49.18
N VAL A 225 0.00 -21.76 -48.38
CA VAL A 225 -1.23 -22.40 -48.87
C VAL A 225 -1.96 -21.53 -49.90
N ARG A 226 -2.04 -20.19 -49.69
CA ARG A 226 -2.69 -19.29 -50.64
C ARG A 226 -1.90 -19.05 -51.93
N ALA A 227 -0.58 -19.15 -51.88
CA ALA A 227 0.28 -18.89 -53.02
C ALA A 227 0.42 -20.10 -53.98
N MET A 228 -0.02 -21.27 -53.53
CA MET A 228 0.14 -22.48 -54.30
C MET A 228 -1.00 -22.70 -55.34
N ALA A 229 -0.62 -23.09 -56.54
CA ALA A 229 -1.58 -23.47 -57.57
C ALA A 229 -2.16 -24.86 -57.28
N PRO A 230 -3.47 -25.10 -57.53
CA PRO A 230 -4.16 -26.35 -57.17
C PRO A 230 -3.61 -27.60 -57.82
N GLN A 231 -2.72 -27.49 -58.78
CA GLN A 231 -2.23 -28.60 -59.60
C GLN A 231 -0.80 -29.07 -59.28
N LYS A 232 -0.18 -28.57 -58.21
CA LYS A 232 1.19 -28.96 -57.84
C LYS A 232 1.22 -29.65 -56.48
N PRO A 233 2.09 -30.67 -56.31
CA PRO A 233 2.28 -31.31 -55.00
C PRO A 233 2.76 -30.27 -54.00
N MET A 234 2.10 -30.22 -52.84
CA MET A 234 2.35 -29.26 -51.80
C MET A 234 3.39 -29.82 -50.82
N HIS A 235 4.44 -29.06 -50.54
CA HIS A 235 5.38 -29.32 -49.45
C HIS A 235 5.41 -28.10 -48.53
N LEU A 236 4.91 -28.27 -47.32
CA LEU A 236 4.85 -27.21 -46.33
C LEU A 236 6.08 -27.28 -45.43
N THR A 237 6.58 -26.09 -45.07
CA THR A 237 7.76 -25.98 -44.22
C THR A 237 7.41 -26.36 -42.78
N ARG A 238 8.19 -27.25 -42.14
CA ARG A 238 8.00 -27.62 -40.75
C ARG A 238 8.36 -26.45 -39.85
N THR A 239 7.51 -26.20 -38.86
CA THR A 239 7.62 -25.07 -37.97
C THR A 239 8.28 -25.41 -36.63
N GLY A 240 8.37 -26.72 -36.29
CA GLY A 240 8.88 -27.19 -34.98
C GLY A 240 7.84 -27.13 -33.87
N ILE A 241 6.61 -26.74 -34.17
CA ILE A 241 5.46 -26.78 -33.24
C ILE A 241 4.61 -28.00 -33.69
N GLU A 242 4.49 -28.99 -32.81
CA GLU A 242 3.90 -30.30 -33.12
C GLU A 242 2.49 -30.16 -33.69
N GLU A 243 1.64 -29.32 -33.10
CA GLU A 243 0.25 -29.16 -33.58
C GLU A 243 0.16 -28.51 -34.96
N ILE A 244 1.08 -27.61 -35.28
CA ILE A 244 1.15 -26.95 -36.58
C ILE A 244 1.73 -27.90 -37.61
N ASP A 245 2.72 -28.69 -37.24
CA ASP A 245 3.35 -29.65 -38.11
C ASP A 245 2.38 -30.81 -38.46
N VAL A 246 1.55 -31.24 -37.50
CA VAL A 246 0.46 -32.21 -37.75
C VAL A 246 -0.58 -31.63 -38.70
N LEU A 247 -0.99 -30.38 -38.52
CA LEU A 247 -1.92 -29.71 -39.44
C LEU A 247 -1.32 -29.58 -40.85
N SER A 248 -0.05 -29.25 -40.95
CA SER A 248 0.67 -29.17 -42.24
C SER A 248 0.67 -30.51 -42.96
N GLN A 249 0.95 -31.60 -42.25
CA GLN A 249 0.90 -32.97 -42.83
C GLN A 249 -0.50 -33.33 -43.29
N ALA A 250 -1.55 -33.02 -42.51
CA ALA A 250 -2.92 -33.28 -42.90
C ALA A 250 -3.33 -32.51 -44.17
N VAL A 251 -2.89 -31.26 -44.31
CA VAL A 251 -3.14 -30.47 -45.53
C VAL A 251 -2.37 -31.02 -46.73
N GLU A 252 -1.10 -31.40 -46.56
CA GLU A 252 -0.29 -32.04 -47.61
C GLU A 252 -0.93 -33.35 -48.09
N GLN A 253 -1.40 -34.19 -47.16
CA GLN A 253 -2.06 -35.44 -47.48
C GLN A 253 -3.35 -35.21 -48.25
N LYS A 254 -4.19 -34.26 -47.83
CA LYS A 254 -5.43 -33.92 -48.53
C LYS A 254 -5.17 -33.39 -49.96
N ASN A 255 -4.14 -32.58 -50.12
CA ASN A 255 -3.75 -32.10 -51.45
C ASN A 255 -3.27 -33.25 -52.35
N ARG A 256 -2.52 -34.22 -51.81
CA ARG A 256 -2.06 -35.41 -52.54
C ARG A 256 -3.25 -36.28 -52.99
N GLU A 257 -4.19 -36.54 -52.06
CA GLU A 257 -5.42 -37.29 -52.36
C GLU A 257 -6.21 -36.61 -53.49
N ALA A 258 -6.39 -35.29 -53.44
CA ALA A 258 -7.08 -34.53 -54.47
C ALA A 258 -6.36 -34.58 -55.84
N LEU A 259 -5.02 -34.52 -55.86
CA LEU A 259 -4.24 -34.65 -57.09
C LEU A 259 -4.32 -36.03 -57.65
N GLU A 260 -4.31 -37.11 -56.86
CA GLU A 260 -4.50 -38.50 -57.30
C GLU A 260 -5.88 -38.71 -57.88
N GLU A 261 -6.95 -38.20 -57.29
CA GLU A 261 -8.29 -38.21 -57.81
C GLU A 261 -8.39 -37.52 -59.19
N ALA A 262 -7.83 -36.31 -59.27
CA ALA A 262 -7.81 -35.57 -60.54
C ALA A 262 -7.03 -36.30 -61.66
N SER A 263 -5.89 -36.92 -61.27
CA SER A 263 -5.11 -37.74 -62.21
C SER A 263 -5.88 -38.98 -62.70
N ARG A 264 -6.59 -39.65 -61.80
CA ARG A 264 -7.44 -40.80 -62.17
C ARG A 264 -8.58 -40.38 -63.08
N PHE A 265 -9.19 -39.23 -62.85
CA PHE A 265 -10.20 -38.72 -63.77
C PHE A 265 -9.65 -38.42 -65.17
N SER A 266 -8.43 -37.82 -65.21
CA SER A 266 -7.74 -37.57 -66.48
C SER A 266 -7.41 -38.85 -67.24
N GLU A 267 -6.95 -39.90 -66.56
CA GLU A 267 -6.58 -41.18 -67.13
C GLU A 267 -7.81 -41.95 -67.64
N ILE A 268 -8.94 -41.91 -66.91
CA ILE A 268 -10.20 -42.46 -67.36
C ILE A 268 -10.72 -41.72 -68.61
N ALA A 269 -10.60 -40.38 -68.64
CA ALA A 269 -10.99 -39.59 -69.79
C ALA A 269 -10.17 -39.92 -71.06
N GLU A 270 -8.87 -40.20 -70.87
CA GLU A 270 -7.96 -40.58 -72.00
C GLU A 270 -8.18 -41.99 -72.51
N MET A 271 -8.56 -42.96 -71.64
CA MET A 271 -8.80 -44.35 -71.99
C MET A 271 -10.14 -44.60 -72.72
N THR A 272 -11.12 -43.74 -72.59
CA THR A 272 -12.45 -43.90 -73.13
C THR A 272 -12.55 -43.55 -74.63
N GLY A 273 -11.57 -42.81 -75.19
CA GLY A 273 -11.49 -42.54 -76.64
C GLY A 273 -12.70 -41.81 -77.22
N GLU A 274 -13.66 -41.45 -76.40
CA GLU A 274 -14.86 -40.69 -76.74
C GLU A 274 -14.67 -39.24 -76.44
N LEU A 275 -15.32 -38.37 -77.18
CA LEU A 275 -15.38 -36.91 -76.92
C LEU A 275 -15.89 -36.63 -75.48
N PHE A 276 -14.98 -36.40 -74.57
CA PHE A 276 -15.28 -36.15 -73.16
C PHE A 276 -15.06 -34.68 -72.79
N GLY A 277 -16.07 -34.04 -72.24
CA GLY A 277 -16.00 -32.69 -71.74
C GLY A 277 -16.72 -32.55 -70.39
N ALA A 278 -16.15 -31.85 -69.51
CA ALA A 278 -16.76 -31.50 -68.22
C ALA A 278 -16.98 -29.99 -68.09
N PHE A 279 -18.03 -29.65 -67.42
CA PHE A 279 -18.28 -28.24 -67.08
C PHE A 279 -18.61 -28.07 -65.57
N GLU A 280 -18.11 -27.05 -65.00
CA GLU A 280 -18.38 -26.66 -63.63
C GLU A 280 -18.99 -25.24 -63.59
N VAL A 281 -20.07 -25.08 -62.86
CA VAL A 281 -20.77 -23.80 -62.75
C VAL A 281 -20.43 -23.14 -61.43
N ASP A 282 -19.72 -22.01 -61.48
CA ASP A 282 -19.52 -21.17 -60.32
C ASP A 282 -20.70 -20.18 -60.21
N LYS A 283 -21.61 -20.49 -59.28
CA LYS A 283 -22.79 -19.65 -59.00
C LYS A 283 -22.44 -18.29 -58.41
N ALA A 284 -21.26 -18.14 -57.78
CA ALA A 284 -20.85 -16.92 -57.16
C ALA A 284 -20.33 -15.89 -58.19
N SER A 285 -19.59 -16.34 -59.19
CA SER A 285 -19.04 -15.48 -60.24
C SER A 285 -19.90 -15.43 -61.50
N GLY A 286 -20.92 -16.32 -61.62
CA GLY A 286 -21.75 -16.42 -62.82
C GLY A 286 -20.97 -16.95 -64.05
N LYS A 287 -19.88 -17.66 -63.83
CA LYS A 287 -19.02 -18.23 -64.87
C LYS A 287 -19.11 -19.72 -64.91
N VAL A 288 -18.89 -20.27 -66.06
CA VAL A 288 -18.84 -21.73 -66.31
C VAL A 288 -17.41 -22.06 -66.71
N PHE A 289 -16.81 -23.03 -66.00
CA PHE A 289 -15.55 -23.62 -66.37
C PHE A 289 -15.81 -24.82 -67.31
N ILE A 290 -15.20 -24.79 -68.44
CA ILE A 290 -15.39 -25.84 -69.50
C ILE A 290 -14.04 -26.46 -69.78
N THR A 291 -14.00 -27.80 -69.88
CA THR A 291 -12.76 -28.52 -70.12
C THR A 291 -12.99 -29.66 -71.09
N GLY A 292 -11.91 -30.19 -71.67
CA GLY A 292 -11.92 -31.26 -72.64
C GLY A 292 -12.42 -30.85 -74.02
N ASP A 293 -12.93 -31.79 -74.76
CA ASP A 293 -13.38 -31.56 -76.15
C ASP A 293 -14.59 -30.64 -76.29
N MET A 294 -15.27 -30.36 -75.18
CA MET A 294 -16.32 -29.30 -75.13
C MET A 294 -15.84 -27.93 -75.52
N VAL A 295 -14.56 -27.64 -75.27
CA VAL A 295 -13.94 -26.36 -75.68
C VAL A 295 -13.92 -26.21 -77.17
N HIS A 296 -13.58 -27.30 -77.86
CA HIS A 296 -13.58 -27.34 -79.33
C HIS A 296 -15.01 -27.42 -79.94
N LEU A 297 -15.91 -28.17 -79.29
CA LEU A 297 -17.31 -28.28 -79.70
C LEU A 297 -18.07 -26.94 -79.62
N LEU A 298 -17.72 -26.12 -78.64
CA LEU A 298 -18.30 -24.78 -78.44
C LEU A 298 -17.59 -23.68 -79.24
N GLY A 299 -16.55 -24.02 -79.98
CA GLY A 299 -15.79 -23.08 -80.82
C GLY A 299 -14.96 -22.07 -80.02
N LEU A 300 -14.58 -22.42 -78.76
CA LEU A 300 -13.76 -21.61 -77.87
C LEU A 300 -12.27 -21.87 -78.18
N GLU A 301 -11.45 -20.86 -77.93
CA GLU A 301 -9.99 -20.98 -77.99
C GLU A 301 -9.49 -21.97 -76.94
N PRO A 302 -8.46 -22.79 -77.22
CA PRO A 302 -7.95 -23.81 -76.30
C PRO A 302 -7.47 -23.26 -74.91
N SER A 303 -7.24 -21.96 -74.82
CA SER A 303 -6.87 -21.28 -73.61
C SER A 303 -8.04 -20.65 -72.84
N GLN A 304 -9.25 -20.66 -73.39
CA GLN A 304 -10.44 -20.04 -72.88
C GLN A 304 -11.35 -20.98 -72.13
N HIS A 305 -10.99 -21.36 -70.92
CA HIS A 305 -11.72 -22.31 -70.10
C HIS A 305 -12.89 -21.71 -69.31
N TRP A 306 -12.93 -20.38 -69.11
CA TRP A 306 -13.99 -19.69 -68.38
C TRP A 306 -14.88 -18.90 -69.34
N VAL A 307 -16.17 -19.20 -69.37
CA VAL A 307 -17.16 -18.53 -70.19
C VAL A 307 -18.24 -17.89 -69.31
N GLU A 308 -18.71 -16.71 -69.69
CA GLU A 308 -19.86 -16.10 -68.99
C GLU A 308 -21.14 -16.91 -69.26
N MET A 309 -21.88 -17.20 -68.21
CA MET A 309 -23.12 -17.96 -68.31
C MET A 309 -24.17 -17.12 -69.08
N PRO A 310 -24.80 -17.68 -70.13
CA PRO A 310 -25.87 -16.96 -70.81
C PRO A 310 -27.05 -16.73 -69.86
N LYS A 311 -27.53 -15.51 -69.78
CA LYS A 311 -28.59 -15.05 -68.83
C LYS A 311 -29.96 -15.81 -68.96
N ASN A 312 -30.10 -16.70 -69.91
CA ASN A 312 -31.36 -17.39 -70.21
C ASN A 312 -31.34 -18.91 -69.83
N LEU A 313 -30.43 -19.35 -69.02
CA LEU A 313 -30.30 -20.74 -68.65
C LEU A 313 -30.87 -21.17 -67.31
N PHE A 314 -31.55 -20.19 -66.62
CA PHE A 314 -32.35 -20.46 -65.40
C PHE A 314 -33.66 -19.72 -65.43
#